data_f92bf3cfa854092bc37aa43c39aa4ac8
#
_entry.id   f92bf3cfa854092bc37aa43c39aa4ac8
#
_cell.length_a   1.000
_cell.length_b   1.000
_cell.length_c   1.000
_cell.angle_alpha   90.00
_cell.angle_beta   90.00
_cell.angle_gamma   90.00
#
_symmetry.space_group_name_H-M   'P 1'
#
loop_
_entity.id
_entity.type
_entity.pdbx_description
1 polymer ?
#
loop_
_entity_poly.entity_id
_entity_poly.type
_entity_poly.pdbx_seq_one_letter_code
_entity_poly.pdbx_strand_id
1 'polypeptide(L)'
;MMTRRTNMKAKSKVLLLCTAFVLLVSGILTMFTKGQPVANDDVQDTPTKQSKNLIVLIGDGMGPSQVTLSRLYAQQFEEKDQLFMDDYFVGTNSTKADASLDDKESGLVTDSAASGTAFATGHKTYNGAISVTNEPMAKPIASVLEAAKMDGKSTGLVSTARITHATPAVYAAHVRSRDNENAIASQYATADIDVLIGGGERHFVGDDQEAKFGETKREDGENVVKAFEEQGYTLAYNKEELQKAEGDKLLALLSDTHVPYVLDRDETIPSLKEQLEKAISILEQNEEGFVMMVEAGRIDHGGHANDIHSVVQELLEFDEAFEAAVNYAKESGDTSVIATADHETGGLTIGRDGVYEVNMDVFKSVTASSEEIGRLLDEASTDEDIKKIMKDYAKIDDLTDEELKRFKEEAEKEETIGGGGVFNEIIAKRSYVGWTGYGHTGVDVGVYGYGPAAELLRGFNDNTDFAKSGAEALGLDLETATKTLQEEAIYPLIKEREEQESLIGLEGLQEQYGFTVEKKEGAFEVAGDKVSFTINEKDEQVVVGKETYDVQLENDVVYVPITLLEQLTTASIQWDSLSERIILKK
;
A
#
# COMPACT_ATOMS: atom_id res chain seq x y z
N MET A 1 5.10 83.89 -36.66
CA MET A 1 6.33 83.14 -36.91
C MET A 1 6.95 82.69 -35.58
N MET A 2 6.12 82.11 -34.66
CA MET A 2 6.60 81.78 -33.27
C MET A 2 5.96 80.48 -32.70
N THR A 3 5.61 79.51 -33.52
CA THR A 3 4.94 78.25 -33.06
C THR A 3 5.62 76.98 -33.58
N ARG A 4 6.79 77.02 -34.26
CA ARG A 4 7.49 75.85 -34.81
C ARG A 4 8.73 75.39 -34.06
N ARG A 5 9.23 76.15 -33.02
CA ARG A 5 10.46 75.83 -32.31
C ARG A 5 10.27 75.01 -31.03
N THR A 6 9.07 74.94 -30.48
CA THR A 6 8.77 74.21 -29.22
C THR A 6 8.52 72.71 -29.45
N ASN A 7 8.06 72.31 -30.62
CA ASN A 7 7.77 70.89 -30.91
C ASN A 7 8.95 69.98 -31.24
N MET A 8 10.12 70.59 -31.65
CA MET A 8 11.30 69.79 -31.96
C MET A 8 12.07 69.36 -30.70
N LYS A 9 12.12 70.17 -29.63
CA LYS A 9 12.77 69.79 -28.38
C LYS A 9 11.99 68.74 -27.56
N ALA A 10 10.66 68.73 -27.69
CA ALA A 10 9.82 67.70 -27.06
C ALA A 10 9.98 66.33 -27.74
N LYS A 11 10.00 66.28 -29.09
CA LYS A 11 10.19 65.06 -29.84
C LYS A 11 11.61 64.46 -29.65
N SER A 12 12.65 65.27 -29.49
CA SER A 12 14.02 64.81 -29.24
C SER A 12 14.16 64.22 -27.82
N LYS A 13 13.48 64.79 -26.81
CA LYS A 13 13.51 64.23 -25.44
C LYS A 13 12.72 62.96 -25.32
N VAL A 14 11.59 62.83 -26.00
CA VAL A 14 10.80 61.59 -26.04
C VAL A 14 11.55 60.49 -26.80
N LEU A 15 12.22 60.82 -27.89
CA LEU A 15 13.05 59.86 -28.63
C LEU A 15 14.25 59.37 -27.81
N LEU A 16 14.91 60.27 -27.00
CA LEU A 16 16.01 59.87 -26.10
C LEU A 16 15.52 59.02 -24.93
N LEU A 17 14.34 59.30 -24.36
CA LEU A 17 13.75 58.44 -23.31
C LEU A 17 13.35 57.07 -23.83
N CYS A 18 12.75 57.00 -25.03
CA CYS A 18 12.40 55.70 -25.64
C CYS A 18 13.63 54.85 -25.99
N THR A 19 14.72 55.48 -26.48
CA THR A 19 15.97 54.76 -26.75
C THR A 19 16.66 54.29 -25.45
N ALA A 20 16.64 55.08 -24.38
CA ALA A 20 17.17 54.70 -23.09
C ALA A 20 16.34 53.56 -22.46
N PHE A 21 15.00 53.56 -22.61
CA PHE A 21 14.13 52.49 -22.15
C PHE A 21 14.31 51.19 -22.94
N VAL A 22 14.46 51.26 -24.26
CA VAL A 22 14.75 50.10 -25.12
C VAL A 22 16.11 49.51 -24.81
N LEU A 23 17.14 50.30 -24.54
CA LEU A 23 18.46 49.82 -24.13
C LEU A 23 18.45 49.24 -22.70
N LEU A 24 17.63 49.76 -21.76
CA LEU A 24 17.45 49.18 -20.43
C LEU A 24 16.70 47.86 -20.50
N VAL A 25 15.61 47.76 -21.28
CA VAL A 25 14.84 46.53 -21.48
C VAL A 25 15.68 45.46 -22.21
N SER A 26 16.50 45.87 -23.23
CA SER A 26 17.43 44.95 -23.89
C SER A 26 18.52 44.48 -22.95
N GLY A 27 19.03 45.33 -22.06
CA GLY A 27 20.03 44.98 -21.06
C GLY A 27 19.47 44.02 -19.99
N ILE A 28 18.25 44.21 -19.59
CA ILE A 28 17.56 43.32 -18.67
C ILE A 28 17.20 41.96 -19.35
N LEU A 29 16.74 42.00 -20.60
CA LEU A 29 16.47 40.78 -21.38
C LEU A 29 17.76 39.96 -21.63
N THR A 30 18.93 40.61 -21.82
CA THR A 30 20.18 39.90 -21.99
C THR A 30 20.76 39.39 -20.65
N MET A 31 20.35 39.93 -19.50
CA MET A 31 20.66 39.33 -18.19
C MET A 31 19.80 38.11 -17.87
N PHE A 32 18.57 38.00 -18.39
CA PHE A 32 17.72 36.84 -18.23
C PHE A 32 17.92 35.76 -19.31
N THR A 33 18.59 36.05 -20.42
CA THR A 33 18.86 35.07 -21.49
C THR A 33 20.26 34.46 -21.43
N LYS A 34 21.09 34.84 -20.47
CA LYS A 34 22.27 34.06 -20.05
C LYS A 34 21.92 33.21 -18.83
N GLY A 35 20.90 32.35 -18.98
CA GLY A 35 20.99 31.06 -18.37
C GLY A 35 22.26 30.44 -18.97
N GLN A 36 23.32 30.34 -18.22
CA GLN A 36 24.36 29.39 -18.58
C GLN A 36 23.62 28.07 -18.80
N PRO A 37 23.89 27.31 -19.88
CA PRO A 37 23.56 25.90 -19.80
C PRO A 37 24.23 25.47 -18.49
N VAL A 38 23.42 24.91 -17.58
CA VAL A 38 23.95 24.04 -16.55
C VAL A 38 24.84 23.12 -17.37
N ALA A 39 26.15 23.26 -17.23
CA ALA A 39 27.03 22.25 -17.72
C ALA A 39 26.42 20.96 -17.15
N ASN A 40 25.96 20.06 -18.00
CA ASN A 40 26.04 18.68 -17.67
C ASN A 40 27.54 18.51 -17.37
N ASP A 41 27.93 18.70 -16.11
CA ASP A 41 29.12 18.06 -15.60
C ASP A 41 28.92 16.62 -16.03
N ASP A 42 29.81 16.15 -16.86
CA ASP A 42 29.92 14.75 -17.22
C ASP A 42 29.58 13.97 -15.95
N VAL A 43 28.40 13.32 -15.97
CA VAL A 43 28.12 12.24 -15.05
C VAL A 43 29.22 11.24 -15.42
N GLN A 44 30.37 11.40 -14.76
CA GLN A 44 31.32 10.32 -14.73
C GLN A 44 30.52 9.16 -14.21
N ASP A 45 30.40 8.12 -15.03
CA ASP A 45 30.06 6.78 -14.66
C ASP A 45 31.06 6.31 -13.59
N THR A 46 30.96 6.90 -12.41
CA THR A 46 31.52 6.31 -11.21
C THR A 46 30.58 5.15 -10.96
N PRO A 47 31.06 3.89 -10.98
CA PRO A 47 30.21 2.75 -10.64
C PRO A 47 29.60 3.09 -9.28
N THR A 48 28.29 3.27 -9.23
CA THR A 48 27.57 3.43 -7.97
C THR A 48 27.96 2.23 -7.13
N LYS A 49 28.53 2.46 -5.96
CA LYS A 49 28.92 1.37 -5.05
C LYS A 49 27.64 0.56 -4.81
N GLN A 50 27.61 -0.69 -5.25
CA GLN A 50 26.44 -1.55 -5.05
C GLN A 50 26.13 -1.63 -3.55
N SER A 51 24.85 -1.57 -3.21
CA SER A 51 24.40 -1.85 -1.86
C SER A 51 24.40 -3.36 -1.62
N LYS A 52 24.66 -3.75 -0.40
CA LYS A 52 24.51 -5.13 0.06
C LYS A 52 23.10 -5.37 0.59
N ASN A 53 22.54 -4.35 1.25
CA ASN A 53 21.22 -4.38 1.89
C ASN A 53 20.30 -3.32 1.32
N LEU A 54 18.99 -3.60 1.39
CA LEU A 54 17.92 -2.67 1.05
C LEU A 54 16.84 -2.68 2.12
N ILE A 55 16.48 -1.49 2.61
CA ILE A 55 15.33 -1.26 3.47
C ILE A 55 14.35 -0.38 2.72
N VAL A 56 13.15 -0.90 2.48
CA VAL A 56 12.02 -0.18 1.86
C VAL A 56 11.03 0.19 2.94
N LEU A 57 10.71 1.47 3.11
CA LEU A 57 9.69 1.91 4.05
C LEU A 57 8.48 2.46 3.29
N ILE A 58 7.28 2.03 3.68
CA ILE A 58 6.01 2.47 3.09
C ILE A 58 5.14 3.06 4.19
N GLY A 59 4.82 4.36 4.06
CA GLY A 59 3.77 5.00 4.84
C GLY A 59 2.46 4.87 4.07
N ASP A 60 1.65 3.87 4.38
CA ASP A 60 0.38 3.63 3.69
C ASP A 60 -0.55 4.84 3.87
N GLY A 61 -1.06 5.40 2.76
CA GLY A 61 -1.90 6.60 2.78
C GLY A 61 -1.18 7.92 3.13
N MET A 62 0.16 7.92 3.24
CA MET A 62 0.99 9.06 3.64
C MET A 62 1.12 10.10 2.51
N GLY A 63 0.04 10.81 2.20
CA GLY A 63 0.04 11.85 1.19
C GLY A 63 0.76 13.15 1.60
N PRO A 64 0.94 14.08 0.67
CA PRO A 64 1.65 15.35 0.92
C PRO A 64 1.04 16.21 2.04
N SER A 65 -0.29 16.17 2.19
CA SER A 65 -0.98 16.94 3.24
C SER A 65 -0.77 16.31 4.62
N GLN A 66 -0.76 14.98 4.71
CA GLN A 66 -0.47 14.23 5.94
C GLN A 66 0.95 14.54 6.44
N VAL A 67 1.95 14.48 5.54
CA VAL A 67 3.34 14.86 5.86
C VAL A 67 3.44 16.33 6.31
N THR A 68 2.76 17.25 5.60
CA THR A 68 2.79 18.68 5.94
C THR A 68 2.17 18.92 7.31
N LEU A 69 1.02 18.30 7.62
CA LEU A 69 0.34 18.50 8.91
C LEU A 69 1.18 17.94 10.07
N SER A 70 1.77 16.76 9.91
CA SER A 70 2.63 16.13 10.93
C SER A 70 3.90 16.95 11.18
N ARG A 71 4.51 17.52 10.13
CA ARG A 71 5.63 18.47 10.26
C ARG A 71 5.24 19.69 11.05
N LEU A 72 4.09 20.32 10.74
CA LEU A 72 3.61 21.50 11.49
C LEU A 72 3.31 21.16 12.95
N TYR A 73 2.77 19.97 13.22
CA TYR A 73 2.55 19.47 14.57
C TYR A 73 3.87 19.29 15.34
N ALA A 74 4.87 18.64 14.74
CA ALA A 74 6.19 18.45 15.33
C ALA A 74 6.88 19.80 15.63
N GLN A 75 6.78 20.77 14.71
CA GLN A 75 7.29 22.14 14.92
C GLN A 75 6.61 22.86 16.10
N GLN A 76 5.32 22.70 16.23
CA GLN A 76 4.56 23.43 17.26
C GLN A 76 4.65 22.78 18.64
N PHE A 77 4.76 21.45 18.72
CA PHE A 77 4.56 20.71 19.98
C PHE A 77 5.72 19.81 20.41
N GLU A 78 6.66 19.48 19.50
CA GLU A 78 7.76 18.56 19.81
C GLU A 78 9.15 19.23 19.77
N GLU A 79 9.18 20.55 19.66
CA GLU A 79 10.43 21.33 19.57
C GLU A 79 11.35 20.90 18.41
N LYS A 80 10.78 20.33 17.33
CA LYS A 80 11.48 19.95 16.10
C LYS A 80 11.32 21.03 15.04
N ASP A 81 12.36 21.37 14.31
CA ASP A 81 12.29 22.34 13.19
C ASP A 81 11.64 21.70 11.95
N GLN A 82 11.77 20.38 11.78
CA GLN A 82 11.25 19.58 10.65
C GLN A 82 11.16 18.11 11.05
N LEU A 83 10.56 17.27 10.18
CA LEU A 83 10.67 15.82 10.29
C LEU A 83 12.07 15.36 9.88
N PHE A 84 12.53 14.24 10.42
CA PHE A 84 13.84 13.69 10.03
C PHE A 84 13.90 13.36 8.54
N MET A 85 12.81 12.81 7.98
CA MET A 85 12.70 12.44 6.58
C MET A 85 12.82 13.64 5.61
N ASP A 86 12.56 14.88 6.05
CA ASP A 86 12.65 16.07 5.18
C ASP A 86 14.06 16.31 4.62
N ASP A 87 15.11 15.97 5.37
CA ASP A 87 16.51 16.07 4.92
C ASP A 87 16.86 15.04 3.83
N TYR A 88 16.02 14.04 3.64
CA TYR A 88 16.20 12.92 2.71
C TYR A 88 15.21 12.92 1.56
N PHE A 89 14.45 14.00 1.36
CA PHE A 89 13.55 14.12 0.22
C PHE A 89 14.33 14.13 -1.09
N VAL A 90 14.03 13.19 -1.99
CA VAL A 90 14.74 13.04 -3.28
C VAL A 90 13.84 13.28 -4.49
N GLY A 91 12.53 13.14 -4.34
CA GLY A 91 11.61 13.33 -5.47
C GLY A 91 10.14 13.05 -5.13
N THR A 92 9.36 12.87 -6.17
CA THR A 92 7.94 12.49 -6.08
C THR A 92 7.65 11.30 -6.97
N ASN A 93 6.55 10.63 -6.69
CA ASN A 93 6.15 9.39 -7.32
C ASN A 93 4.67 9.43 -7.72
N SER A 94 4.35 9.00 -8.94
CA SER A 94 2.96 8.79 -9.36
C SER A 94 2.44 7.46 -8.81
N THR A 95 1.16 7.41 -8.44
CA THR A 95 0.57 6.28 -7.71
C THR A 95 -0.36 5.40 -8.55
N LYS A 96 -0.70 5.80 -9.79
CA LYS A 96 -1.71 5.13 -10.62
C LYS A 96 -1.45 3.63 -10.82
N ALA A 97 -2.52 2.86 -10.80
CA ALA A 97 -2.60 1.44 -11.19
C ALA A 97 -2.91 1.25 -12.68
N ASP A 98 -3.06 0.01 -13.13
CA ASP A 98 -3.70 -0.30 -14.40
C ASP A 98 -5.23 -0.27 -14.29
N ALA A 99 -5.91 -0.07 -15.42
CA ALA A 99 -7.35 -0.24 -15.50
C ALA A 99 -7.75 -1.70 -15.23
N SER A 100 -8.93 -1.91 -14.64
CA SER A 100 -9.45 -3.28 -14.46
C SER A 100 -9.77 -3.94 -15.82
N LEU A 101 -9.69 -5.26 -15.86
CA LEU A 101 -9.99 -6.05 -17.08
C LEU A 101 -11.43 -5.88 -17.57
N ASP A 102 -12.35 -5.53 -16.69
CA ASP A 102 -13.77 -5.33 -17.00
C ASP A 102 -14.16 -3.86 -17.24
N ASP A 103 -13.16 -2.97 -17.40
CA ASP A 103 -13.31 -1.52 -17.65
C ASP A 103 -14.12 -0.76 -16.57
N LYS A 104 -14.37 -1.34 -15.40
CA LYS A 104 -15.10 -0.66 -14.32
C LYS A 104 -14.24 0.36 -13.59
N GLU A 105 -12.92 0.13 -13.53
CA GLU A 105 -11.97 1.02 -12.88
C GLU A 105 -10.90 1.47 -13.87
N SER A 106 -10.60 2.75 -13.87
CA SER A 106 -9.61 3.36 -14.77
C SER A 106 -8.15 3.21 -14.31
N GLY A 107 -7.93 2.76 -13.07
CA GLY A 107 -6.61 2.71 -12.44
C GLY A 107 -6.01 4.07 -12.08
N LEU A 108 -6.73 5.20 -12.30
CA LEU A 108 -6.22 6.53 -11.98
C LEU A 108 -6.10 6.81 -10.48
N VAL A 109 -6.92 6.12 -9.69
CA VAL A 109 -6.81 6.09 -8.22
C VAL A 109 -6.52 4.65 -7.84
N THR A 110 -5.38 4.44 -7.21
CA THR A 110 -4.90 3.12 -6.84
C THR A 110 -5.43 2.66 -5.50
N ASP A 111 -5.44 1.34 -5.27
CA ASP A 111 -5.42 0.77 -3.92
C ASP A 111 -3.98 0.35 -3.53
N SER A 112 -3.78 -0.07 -2.27
CA SER A 112 -2.47 -0.48 -1.76
C SER A 112 -1.94 -1.74 -2.46
N ALA A 113 -2.80 -2.63 -2.97
CA ALA A 113 -2.39 -3.85 -3.66
C ALA A 113 -1.73 -3.54 -5.00
N ALA A 114 -2.37 -2.73 -5.85
CA ALA A 114 -1.83 -2.38 -7.15
C ALA A 114 -0.61 -1.46 -7.05
N SER A 115 -0.63 -0.45 -6.17
CA SER A 115 0.52 0.41 -5.95
C SER A 115 1.67 -0.37 -5.31
N GLY A 116 1.39 -1.18 -4.29
CA GLY A 116 2.37 -2.07 -3.66
C GLY A 116 3.00 -3.04 -4.66
N THR A 117 2.20 -3.67 -5.52
CA THR A 117 2.72 -4.51 -6.62
C THR A 117 3.70 -3.72 -7.50
N ALA A 118 3.38 -2.47 -7.83
CA ALA A 118 4.27 -1.65 -8.65
C ALA A 118 5.62 -1.40 -7.98
N PHE A 119 5.66 -1.03 -6.68
CA PHE A 119 6.98 -0.85 -6.03
C PHE A 119 7.69 -2.12 -5.63
N ALA A 120 6.99 -3.23 -5.44
CA ALA A 120 7.63 -4.51 -5.12
C ALA A 120 8.24 -5.17 -6.35
N THR A 121 7.56 -5.08 -7.52
CA THR A 121 7.88 -5.88 -8.72
C THR A 121 8.39 -5.07 -9.91
N GLY A 122 8.13 -3.75 -9.96
CA GLY A 122 8.39 -2.91 -11.12
C GLY A 122 7.36 -3.04 -12.25
N HIS A 123 6.20 -3.64 -11.98
CA HIS A 123 5.11 -3.83 -12.94
C HIS A 123 3.79 -3.31 -12.41
N LYS A 124 2.96 -2.76 -13.29
CA LYS A 124 1.58 -2.35 -12.96
C LYS A 124 0.64 -3.55 -12.94
N THR A 125 -0.37 -3.46 -12.08
CA THR A 125 -1.53 -4.36 -12.08
C THR A 125 -2.80 -3.59 -11.72
N TYR A 126 -3.96 -4.25 -11.70
CA TYR A 126 -5.26 -3.68 -11.34
C TYR A 126 -5.46 -3.64 -9.82
N ASN A 127 -6.35 -2.77 -9.34
CA ASN A 127 -6.71 -2.67 -7.93
C ASN A 127 -7.15 -4.03 -7.36
N GLY A 128 -6.66 -4.35 -6.18
CA GLY A 128 -6.90 -5.63 -5.48
C GLY A 128 -5.90 -6.74 -5.79
N ALA A 129 -5.13 -6.67 -6.88
CA ALA A 129 -4.21 -7.74 -7.28
C ALA A 129 -2.89 -7.69 -6.51
N ILE A 130 -2.44 -8.83 -6.04
CA ILE A 130 -1.17 -9.05 -5.32
C ILE A 130 -0.16 -9.72 -6.26
N SER A 131 0.80 -8.95 -6.76
CA SER A 131 1.96 -9.39 -7.55
C SER A 131 1.67 -10.41 -8.65
N VAL A 132 0.55 -10.19 -9.36
CA VAL A 132 0.16 -10.93 -10.56
C VAL A 132 -0.08 -9.98 -11.75
N THR A 133 0.10 -10.48 -12.96
CA THR A 133 -0.12 -9.72 -14.19
C THR A 133 -1.59 -9.37 -14.39
N ASN A 134 -1.86 -8.27 -15.11
CA ASN A 134 -3.21 -7.84 -15.48
C ASN A 134 -3.65 -8.55 -16.78
N GLU A 135 -3.89 -9.85 -16.69
CA GLU A 135 -4.31 -10.72 -17.80
C GLU A 135 -5.41 -11.69 -17.34
N PRO A 136 -6.28 -12.19 -18.25
CA PRO A 136 -7.30 -13.19 -17.89
C PRO A 136 -6.68 -14.46 -17.27
N MET A 137 -5.53 -14.92 -17.76
CA MET A 137 -4.70 -15.93 -17.13
C MET A 137 -3.48 -15.23 -16.52
N ALA A 138 -3.67 -14.69 -15.32
CA ALA A 138 -2.62 -13.94 -14.66
C ALA A 138 -1.45 -14.86 -14.25
N LYS A 139 -0.26 -14.27 -14.21
CA LYS A 139 0.99 -14.93 -13.87
C LYS A 139 1.65 -14.20 -12.72
N PRO A 140 2.39 -14.88 -11.85
CA PRO A 140 3.13 -14.22 -10.78
C PRO A 140 4.22 -13.30 -11.36
N ILE A 141 4.50 -12.22 -10.66
CA ILE A 141 5.57 -11.28 -10.97
C ILE A 141 6.46 -11.18 -9.74
N ALA A 142 7.73 -11.53 -9.87
CA ALA A 142 8.65 -11.52 -8.74
C ALA A 142 8.87 -10.13 -8.18
N SER A 143 8.83 -10.03 -6.87
CA SER A 143 9.22 -8.84 -6.12
C SER A 143 10.75 -8.75 -5.97
N VAL A 144 11.23 -7.57 -5.58
CA VAL A 144 12.63 -7.36 -5.21
C VAL A 144 13.05 -8.23 -4.01
N LEU A 145 12.13 -8.53 -3.10
CA LEU A 145 12.37 -9.40 -1.94
C LEU A 145 12.53 -10.86 -2.38
N GLU A 146 11.67 -11.38 -3.26
CA GLU A 146 11.78 -12.74 -3.80
C GLU A 146 13.05 -12.91 -4.65
N ALA A 147 13.38 -11.91 -5.49
CA ALA A 147 14.63 -11.92 -6.24
C ALA A 147 15.85 -11.93 -5.30
N ALA A 148 15.81 -11.17 -4.19
CA ALA A 148 16.86 -11.19 -3.18
C ALA A 148 16.99 -12.54 -2.47
N LYS A 149 15.86 -13.19 -2.16
CA LYS A 149 15.86 -14.54 -1.57
C LYS A 149 16.47 -15.56 -2.53
N MET A 150 16.14 -15.50 -3.83
CA MET A 150 16.74 -16.34 -4.86
C MET A 150 18.26 -16.11 -5.01
N ASP A 151 18.74 -14.90 -4.70
CA ASP A 151 20.16 -14.53 -4.68
C ASP A 151 20.86 -14.87 -3.35
N GLY A 152 20.17 -15.53 -2.41
CA GLY A 152 20.72 -16.01 -1.14
C GLY A 152 20.74 -14.97 -0.01
N LYS A 153 20.08 -13.82 -0.18
CA LYS A 153 19.94 -12.80 0.86
C LYS A 153 18.85 -13.18 1.87
N SER A 154 18.97 -12.67 3.09
CA SER A 154 17.87 -12.75 4.06
C SER A 154 16.75 -11.77 3.73
N THR A 155 15.53 -12.11 4.12
CA THR A 155 14.32 -11.35 3.75
C THR A 155 13.42 -11.09 4.95
N GLY A 156 12.81 -9.90 5.01
CA GLY A 156 11.94 -9.52 6.11
C GLY A 156 10.78 -8.63 5.72
N LEU A 157 9.64 -8.83 6.41
CA LEU A 157 8.45 -8.00 6.31
C LEU A 157 8.03 -7.55 7.70
N VAL A 158 7.79 -6.25 7.84
CA VAL A 158 7.34 -5.62 9.09
C VAL A 158 6.16 -4.72 8.77
N SER A 159 5.08 -4.77 9.58
CA SER A 159 3.90 -3.92 9.36
C SER A 159 3.17 -3.60 10.66
N THR A 160 2.64 -2.40 10.79
CA THR A 160 1.66 -2.06 11.82
C THR A 160 0.22 -2.44 11.41
N ALA A 161 0.00 -2.88 10.17
CA ALA A 161 -1.24 -3.54 9.74
C ALA A 161 -1.18 -5.05 10.04
N ARG A 162 -2.17 -5.81 9.53
CA ARG A 162 -2.04 -7.26 9.45
C ARG A 162 -0.87 -7.59 8.52
N ILE A 163 -0.03 -8.54 8.91
CA ILE A 163 1.11 -8.94 8.07
C ILE A 163 0.66 -9.56 6.73
N THR A 164 -0.59 -10.00 6.64
CA THR A 164 -1.24 -10.49 5.43
C THR A 164 -1.93 -9.39 4.60
N HIS A 165 -1.93 -8.13 5.07
CA HIS A 165 -2.48 -7.00 4.32
C HIS A 165 -1.73 -6.78 3.00
N ALA A 166 -2.32 -5.99 2.11
CA ALA A 166 -1.84 -5.88 0.73
C ALA A 166 -0.36 -5.46 0.61
N THR A 167 0.07 -4.45 1.36
CA THR A 167 1.42 -3.89 1.24
C THR A 167 2.54 -4.87 1.62
N PRO A 168 2.48 -5.64 2.72
CA PRO A 168 3.44 -6.73 2.91
C PRO A 168 3.22 -7.89 1.94
N ALA A 169 1.96 -8.20 1.56
CA ALA A 169 1.65 -9.35 0.72
C ALA A 169 2.29 -9.27 -0.67
N VAL A 170 2.35 -8.08 -1.28
CA VAL A 170 2.93 -7.91 -2.63
C VAL A 170 4.41 -8.25 -2.72
N TYR A 171 5.11 -8.38 -1.60
CA TYR A 171 6.53 -8.74 -1.58
C TYR A 171 6.79 -10.24 -1.56
N ALA A 172 5.79 -11.08 -1.20
CA ALA A 172 6.05 -12.52 -1.00
C ALA A 172 4.83 -13.43 -1.22
N ALA A 173 3.75 -12.92 -1.81
CA ALA A 173 2.57 -13.70 -2.16
C ALA A 173 2.01 -13.28 -3.53
N HIS A 174 1.22 -14.17 -4.12
CA HIS A 174 0.57 -13.96 -5.42
C HIS A 174 -0.88 -14.43 -5.32
N VAL A 175 -1.82 -13.50 -5.42
CA VAL A 175 -3.26 -13.78 -5.47
C VAL A 175 -3.96 -12.73 -6.33
N ARG A 176 -5.10 -13.08 -6.94
CA ARG A 176 -5.88 -12.14 -7.75
C ARG A 176 -6.66 -11.13 -6.91
N SER A 177 -6.92 -11.43 -5.63
CA SER A 177 -7.60 -10.55 -4.69
C SER A 177 -6.85 -10.47 -3.38
N ARG A 178 -6.57 -9.26 -2.91
CA ARG A 178 -5.99 -8.96 -1.60
C ARG A 178 -6.84 -9.46 -0.43
N ASP A 179 -8.13 -9.69 -0.66
CA ASP A 179 -9.05 -10.16 0.36
C ASP A 179 -8.81 -11.63 0.72
N ASN A 180 -8.06 -12.37 -0.10
CA ASN A 180 -7.70 -13.76 0.17
C ASN A 180 -6.51 -13.87 1.14
N GLU A 181 -6.62 -13.25 2.33
CA GLU A 181 -5.55 -13.19 3.32
C GLU A 181 -5.17 -14.58 3.89
N ASN A 182 -6.10 -15.55 3.89
CA ASN A 182 -5.81 -16.92 4.30
C ASN A 182 -4.82 -17.61 3.33
N ALA A 183 -4.97 -17.37 2.02
CA ALA A 183 -4.03 -17.84 1.01
C ALA A 183 -2.67 -17.15 1.15
N ILE A 184 -2.66 -15.83 1.39
CA ILE A 184 -1.44 -15.06 1.63
C ILE A 184 -0.65 -15.63 2.81
N ALA A 185 -1.31 -15.89 3.95
CA ALA A 185 -0.68 -16.50 5.13
C ALA A 185 -0.08 -17.89 4.81
N SER A 186 -0.82 -18.72 4.04
CA SER A 186 -0.32 -20.05 3.63
C SER A 186 0.85 -19.97 2.66
N GLN A 187 0.86 -18.98 1.74
CA GLN A 187 2.00 -18.75 0.83
C GLN A 187 3.24 -18.30 1.61
N TYR A 188 3.11 -17.47 2.63
CA TYR A 188 4.24 -17.08 3.49
C TYR A 188 4.94 -18.27 4.15
N ALA A 189 4.19 -19.29 4.58
CA ALA A 189 4.77 -20.50 5.15
C ALA A 189 5.64 -21.29 4.16
N THR A 190 5.50 -21.03 2.86
CA THR A 190 6.30 -21.68 1.79
C THR A 190 7.31 -20.76 1.11
N ALA A 191 7.19 -19.45 1.31
CA ALA A 191 8.07 -18.43 0.72
C ALA A 191 9.45 -18.32 1.40
N ASP A 192 9.66 -18.99 2.53
CA ASP A 192 10.92 -19.00 3.30
C ASP A 192 11.43 -17.58 3.66
N ILE A 193 10.52 -16.71 4.11
CA ILE A 193 10.85 -15.36 4.57
C ILE A 193 11.45 -15.44 5.96
N ASP A 194 12.63 -14.87 6.19
CA ASP A 194 13.35 -15.06 7.46
C ASP A 194 12.68 -14.31 8.64
N VAL A 195 12.10 -13.13 8.40
CA VAL A 195 11.44 -12.33 9.46
C VAL A 195 10.07 -11.85 8.99
N LEU A 196 9.05 -12.15 9.79
CA LEU A 196 7.68 -11.65 9.65
C LEU A 196 7.24 -11.03 10.97
N ILE A 197 6.89 -9.73 11.00
CA ILE A 197 6.42 -9.01 12.18
C ILE A 197 5.20 -8.18 11.82
N GLY A 198 4.07 -8.39 12.50
CA GLY A 198 2.87 -7.58 12.30
C GLY A 198 1.67 -8.08 13.09
N GLY A 199 0.48 -7.57 12.77
CA GLY A 199 -0.78 -8.10 13.27
C GLY A 199 -1.31 -9.26 12.42
N GLY A 200 -2.54 -9.71 12.68
CA GLY A 200 -3.28 -10.61 11.79
C GLY A 200 -3.26 -12.08 12.16
N GLU A 201 -3.11 -12.46 13.45
CA GLU A 201 -3.15 -13.87 13.88
C GLU A 201 -4.37 -14.61 13.32
N ARG A 202 -5.50 -13.93 13.16
CA ARG A 202 -6.77 -14.48 12.66
C ARG A 202 -6.68 -15.22 11.32
N HIS A 203 -5.66 -14.95 10.50
CA HIS A 203 -5.40 -15.58 9.21
C HIS A 203 -4.39 -16.73 9.27
N PHE A 204 -3.76 -16.94 10.44
CA PHE A 204 -2.75 -17.98 10.64
C PHE A 204 -3.27 -19.20 11.42
N VAL A 205 -4.35 -19.04 12.21
CA VAL A 205 -4.87 -20.09 13.08
C VAL A 205 -6.30 -20.44 12.68
N GLY A 206 -6.59 -21.74 12.49
CA GLY A 206 -7.91 -22.22 12.14
C GLY A 206 -8.92 -22.11 13.30
N ASP A 207 -10.20 -22.09 12.97
CA ASP A 207 -11.32 -21.88 13.90
C ASP A 207 -11.53 -22.98 14.94
N ASP A 208 -10.96 -24.17 14.73
CA ASP A 208 -10.95 -25.30 15.67
C ASP A 208 -9.76 -25.29 16.65
N GLN A 209 -8.96 -24.22 16.66
CA GLN A 209 -7.70 -24.11 17.41
C GLN A 209 -7.69 -22.89 18.33
N GLU A 210 -6.86 -22.95 19.37
CA GLU A 210 -6.71 -21.85 20.33
C GLU A 210 -5.76 -20.78 19.79
N ALA A 211 -6.32 -19.61 19.40
CA ALA A 211 -5.57 -18.42 19.04
C ALA A 211 -5.22 -17.59 20.29
N LYS A 212 -4.13 -16.82 20.24
CA LYS A 212 -3.67 -15.96 21.35
C LYS A 212 -4.55 -14.75 21.57
N PHE A 213 -5.05 -14.16 20.47
CA PHE A 213 -5.75 -12.88 20.51
C PHE A 213 -7.27 -13.00 20.29
N GLY A 214 -7.79 -14.20 20.05
CA GLY A 214 -9.23 -14.43 20.07
C GLY A 214 -9.82 -15.02 18.79
N GLU A 215 -10.52 -14.22 17.98
CA GLU A 215 -11.24 -14.73 16.82
C GLU A 215 -10.35 -15.10 15.64
N THR A 216 -10.69 -16.17 14.94
CA THR A 216 -10.02 -16.59 13.71
C THR A 216 -10.89 -16.31 12.49
N LYS A 217 -10.28 -16.26 11.30
CA LYS A 217 -10.96 -16.09 10.01
C LYS A 217 -10.66 -17.26 9.05
N ARG A 218 -9.95 -18.30 9.54
CA ARG A 218 -9.66 -19.50 8.75
C ARG A 218 -10.69 -20.58 9.05
N GLU A 219 -11.46 -20.96 8.02
CA GLU A 219 -12.46 -22.02 8.09
C GLU A 219 -11.96 -23.36 7.51
N ASP A 220 -10.73 -23.41 7.02
CA ASP A 220 -10.09 -24.60 6.45
C ASP A 220 -9.44 -25.55 7.49
N GLY A 221 -9.47 -25.16 8.76
CA GLY A 221 -8.87 -25.94 9.87
C GLY A 221 -7.34 -25.99 9.86
N GLU A 222 -6.66 -25.25 8.99
CA GLU A 222 -5.21 -25.21 8.96
C GLU A 222 -4.62 -24.35 10.08
N ASN A 223 -3.45 -24.76 10.57
CA ASN A 223 -2.63 -23.99 11.50
C ASN A 223 -1.31 -23.60 10.84
N VAL A 224 -1.28 -22.40 10.28
CA VAL A 224 -0.10 -21.88 9.59
C VAL A 224 1.02 -21.56 10.58
N VAL A 225 0.71 -21.11 11.80
CA VAL A 225 1.70 -20.89 12.88
C VAL A 225 2.52 -22.16 13.14
N LYS A 226 1.83 -23.31 13.20
CA LYS A 226 2.51 -24.58 13.40
C LYS A 226 3.48 -24.93 12.25
N ALA A 227 3.15 -24.59 11.02
CA ALA A 227 4.05 -24.80 9.89
C ALA A 227 5.33 -23.96 10.02
N PHE A 228 5.25 -22.75 10.58
CA PHE A 228 6.41 -21.93 10.91
C PHE A 228 7.23 -22.53 12.07
N GLU A 229 6.58 -23.02 13.14
CA GLU A 229 7.28 -23.71 14.23
C GLU A 229 8.06 -24.92 13.74
N GLU A 230 7.45 -25.77 12.89
CA GLU A 230 8.09 -26.96 12.31
C GLU A 230 9.30 -26.61 11.41
N GLN A 231 9.34 -25.40 10.86
CA GLN A 231 10.46 -24.85 10.07
C GLN A 231 11.51 -24.15 10.95
N GLY A 232 11.33 -24.12 12.28
CA GLY A 232 12.29 -23.58 13.23
C GLY A 232 12.19 -22.08 13.50
N TYR A 233 11.07 -21.44 13.15
CA TYR A 233 10.86 -20.03 13.50
C TYR A 233 10.68 -19.85 15.02
N THR A 234 11.31 -18.81 15.55
CA THR A 234 10.97 -18.29 16.88
C THR A 234 9.63 -17.55 16.78
N LEU A 235 8.71 -17.81 17.71
CA LEU A 235 7.43 -17.12 17.78
C LEU A 235 7.48 -16.01 18.84
N ALA A 236 6.82 -14.86 18.54
CA ALA A 236 6.64 -13.77 19.50
C ALA A 236 5.23 -13.16 19.35
N TYR A 237 4.62 -12.77 20.49
CA TYR A 237 3.26 -12.23 20.53
C TYR A 237 3.18 -10.88 21.28
N ASN A 238 4.29 -10.37 21.75
CA ASN A 238 4.39 -9.10 22.45
C ASN A 238 5.83 -8.56 22.42
N LYS A 239 6.01 -7.34 22.88
CA LYS A 239 7.31 -6.64 22.93
C LYS A 239 8.38 -7.41 23.68
N GLU A 240 8.06 -8.01 24.84
CA GLU A 240 9.03 -8.75 25.65
C GLU A 240 9.53 -10.00 24.92
N GLU A 241 8.61 -10.76 24.31
CA GLU A 241 8.94 -11.94 23.51
C GLU A 241 9.72 -11.56 22.25
N LEU A 242 9.31 -10.48 21.55
CA LEU A 242 10.01 -9.95 20.39
C LEU A 242 11.47 -9.59 20.74
N GLN A 243 11.68 -8.85 21.82
CA GLN A 243 13.03 -8.44 22.25
C GLN A 243 13.93 -9.63 22.57
N LYS A 244 13.38 -10.70 23.16
CA LYS A 244 14.10 -11.92 23.54
C LYS A 244 14.28 -12.92 22.42
N ALA A 245 13.59 -12.74 21.28
CA ALA A 245 13.70 -13.65 20.16
C ALA A 245 15.15 -13.74 19.67
N GLU A 246 15.65 -14.95 19.51
CA GLU A 246 16.99 -15.28 19.00
C GLU A 246 16.86 -16.25 17.83
N GLY A 247 17.91 -16.37 17.01
CA GLY A 247 17.93 -17.23 15.83
C GLY A 247 17.96 -16.43 14.53
N ASP A 248 17.73 -17.11 13.44
CA ASP A 248 17.77 -16.60 12.07
C ASP A 248 16.37 -16.46 11.43
N LYS A 249 15.33 -16.97 12.11
CA LYS A 249 13.94 -16.94 11.66
C LYS A 249 12.98 -16.50 12.76
N LEU A 250 12.08 -15.57 12.44
CA LEU A 250 11.13 -14.99 13.38
C LEU A 250 9.74 -14.83 12.76
N LEU A 251 8.70 -15.31 13.43
CA LEU A 251 7.31 -14.91 13.21
C LEU A 251 6.77 -14.20 14.45
N ALA A 252 6.46 -12.92 14.35
CA ALA A 252 5.84 -12.15 15.43
C ALA A 252 4.44 -11.70 15.03
N LEU A 253 3.42 -12.23 15.70
CA LEU A 253 2.01 -11.86 15.53
C LEU A 253 1.58 -11.06 16.75
N LEU A 254 1.41 -9.75 16.60
CA LEU A 254 1.28 -8.80 17.71
C LEU A 254 -0.17 -8.46 18.06
N SER A 255 -1.13 -8.95 17.30
CA SER A 255 -2.57 -8.71 17.49
C SER A 255 -3.42 -9.67 16.64
N ASP A 256 -4.70 -9.76 16.96
CA ASP A 256 -5.69 -10.48 16.17
C ASP A 256 -5.83 -9.90 14.75
N THR A 257 -6.02 -8.60 14.66
CA THR A 257 -6.14 -7.85 13.40
C THR A 257 -4.94 -6.90 13.21
N HIS A 258 -5.17 -5.63 12.97
CA HIS A 258 -4.09 -4.65 12.88
C HIS A 258 -3.46 -4.40 14.25
N VAL A 259 -2.19 -4.03 14.29
CA VAL A 259 -1.57 -3.51 15.51
C VAL A 259 -2.35 -2.26 15.95
N PRO A 260 -2.69 -2.10 17.23
CA PRO A 260 -3.41 -0.92 17.71
C PRO A 260 -2.73 0.39 17.30
N TYR A 261 -3.49 1.47 17.13
CA TYR A 261 -2.93 2.79 16.88
C TYR A 261 -1.93 3.21 17.96
N VAL A 262 -0.94 4.03 17.61
CA VAL A 262 0.05 4.57 18.56
C VAL A 262 -0.61 5.12 19.83
N LEU A 263 -1.75 5.79 19.68
CA LEU A 263 -2.50 6.38 20.79
C LEU A 263 -3.17 5.36 21.73
N ASP A 264 -3.42 4.14 21.25
CA ASP A 264 -4.13 3.09 21.99
C ASP A 264 -3.20 1.96 22.48
N ARG A 265 -1.92 1.97 22.04
CA ARG A 265 -0.94 0.98 22.45
C ARG A 265 -0.56 1.13 23.91
N ASP A 266 -0.42 0.01 24.59
CA ASP A 266 0.24 -0.08 25.87
C ASP A 266 1.73 -0.49 25.71
N GLU A 267 2.42 -0.59 26.83
CA GLU A 267 3.85 -0.92 26.87
C GLU A 267 4.20 -2.35 26.40
N THR A 268 3.19 -3.20 26.18
CA THR A 268 3.39 -4.58 25.70
C THR A 268 3.48 -4.68 24.17
N ILE A 269 3.10 -3.64 23.46
CA ILE A 269 3.15 -3.57 22.00
C ILE A 269 4.42 -2.81 21.58
N PRO A 270 5.28 -3.40 20.72
CA PRO A 270 6.48 -2.71 20.25
C PRO A 270 6.14 -1.59 19.27
N SER A 271 6.92 -0.50 19.29
CA SER A 271 6.86 0.55 18.27
C SER A 271 7.35 0.02 16.91
N LEU A 272 7.00 0.71 15.82
CA LEU A 272 7.49 0.37 14.48
C LEU A 272 9.01 0.40 14.41
N LYS A 273 9.64 1.37 15.06
CA LYS A 273 11.09 1.44 15.21
C LYS A 273 11.66 0.18 15.90
N GLU A 274 11.09 -0.26 17.02
CA GLU A 274 11.54 -1.45 17.75
C GLU A 274 11.36 -2.74 16.92
N GLN A 275 10.29 -2.82 16.12
CA GLN A 275 10.05 -3.91 15.17
C GLN A 275 11.12 -3.92 14.07
N LEU A 276 11.42 -2.76 13.46
CA LEU A 276 12.46 -2.58 12.45
C LEU A 276 13.85 -2.95 13.00
N GLU A 277 14.22 -2.42 14.16
CA GLU A 277 15.53 -2.70 14.79
C GLU A 277 15.69 -4.19 15.10
N LYS A 278 14.62 -4.85 15.55
CA LYS A 278 14.62 -6.30 15.77
C LYS A 278 14.80 -7.09 14.47
N ALA A 279 14.07 -6.73 13.43
CA ALA A 279 14.20 -7.36 12.12
C ALA A 279 15.64 -7.23 11.58
N ILE A 280 16.23 -6.04 11.61
CA ILE A 280 17.62 -5.82 11.22
C ILE A 280 18.56 -6.73 12.00
N SER A 281 18.42 -6.82 13.32
CA SER A 281 19.32 -7.60 14.17
C SER A 281 19.36 -9.11 13.84
N ILE A 282 18.31 -9.62 13.20
CA ILE A 282 18.25 -11.00 12.71
C ILE A 282 18.79 -11.08 11.29
N LEU A 283 18.33 -10.19 10.40
CA LEU A 283 18.65 -10.25 8.97
C LEU A 283 20.11 -9.93 8.66
N GLU A 284 20.75 -9.05 9.43
CA GLU A 284 22.17 -8.68 9.25
C GLU A 284 23.17 -9.81 9.51
N GLN A 285 22.72 -10.91 10.12
CA GLN A 285 23.55 -12.09 10.36
C GLN A 285 23.95 -12.81 9.06
N ASN A 286 23.22 -12.55 7.95
CA ASN A 286 23.55 -13.10 6.64
C ASN A 286 24.68 -12.30 5.98
N GLU A 287 25.78 -12.99 5.68
CA GLU A 287 26.94 -12.36 5.01
C GLU A 287 26.64 -11.91 3.57
N GLU A 288 25.61 -12.45 2.90
CA GLU A 288 25.15 -11.98 1.58
C GLU A 288 24.26 -10.74 1.66
N GLY A 289 23.86 -10.31 2.87
CA GLY A 289 23.02 -9.16 3.13
C GLY A 289 21.53 -9.49 3.14
N PHE A 290 20.70 -8.44 3.11
CA PHE A 290 19.24 -8.60 3.25
C PHE A 290 18.43 -7.58 2.44
N VAL A 291 17.17 -7.94 2.21
CA VAL A 291 16.11 -7.02 1.77
C VAL A 291 14.94 -7.09 2.75
N MET A 292 14.48 -5.95 3.22
CA MET A 292 13.28 -5.88 4.06
C MET A 292 12.35 -4.74 3.64
N MET A 293 11.05 -4.96 3.86
CA MET A 293 10.03 -3.92 3.79
C MET A 293 9.47 -3.65 5.18
N VAL A 294 9.21 -2.38 5.47
CA VAL A 294 8.65 -1.87 6.73
C VAL A 294 7.47 -0.96 6.42
N GLU A 295 6.30 -1.26 6.95
CA GLU A 295 5.08 -0.52 6.68
C GLU A 295 4.51 0.13 7.94
N ALA A 296 4.22 1.44 7.84
CA ALA A 296 3.31 2.14 8.75
C ALA A 296 1.88 2.11 8.16
N GLY A 297 1.20 0.97 8.32
CA GLY A 297 -0.09 0.71 7.66
C GLY A 297 -1.27 1.44 8.30
N ARG A 298 -1.11 2.01 9.50
CA ARG A 298 -2.21 2.64 10.22
C ARG A 298 -2.41 4.12 9.86
N ILE A 299 -1.50 4.75 9.12
CA ILE A 299 -1.71 6.12 8.59
C ILE A 299 -2.92 6.12 7.65
N ASP A 300 -2.99 5.14 6.76
CA ASP A 300 -4.11 4.95 5.83
C ASP A 300 -5.45 4.73 6.55
N HIS A 301 -5.46 3.84 7.53
CA HIS A 301 -6.68 3.58 8.33
C HIS A 301 -7.17 4.85 9.03
N GLY A 302 -6.25 5.67 9.58
CA GLY A 302 -6.58 6.98 10.11
C GLY A 302 -7.13 7.93 9.05
N GLY A 303 -6.58 7.90 7.84
CA GLY A 303 -7.07 8.63 6.67
C GLY A 303 -8.50 8.24 6.28
N HIS A 304 -8.77 6.94 6.18
CA HIS A 304 -10.11 6.39 5.92
C HIS A 304 -11.14 6.77 7.00
N ALA A 305 -10.70 6.85 8.26
CA ALA A 305 -11.56 7.30 9.36
C ALA A 305 -11.68 8.85 9.44
N ASN A 306 -10.91 9.61 8.64
CA ASN A 306 -10.74 11.05 8.79
C ASN A 306 -10.22 11.46 10.18
N ASP A 307 -9.40 10.59 10.78
CA ASP A 307 -8.83 10.70 12.13
C ASP A 307 -7.49 11.44 12.10
N ILE A 308 -7.54 12.77 12.23
CA ILE A 308 -6.38 13.66 12.12
C ILE A 308 -5.29 13.31 13.14
N HIS A 309 -5.70 13.03 14.39
CA HIS A 309 -4.76 12.82 15.50
C HIS A 309 -4.04 11.46 15.38
N SER A 310 -4.75 10.41 14.97
CA SER A 310 -4.11 9.13 14.68
C SER A 310 -3.16 9.23 13.48
N VAL A 311 -3.58 9.84 12.35
CA VAL A 311 -2.71 10.08 11.19
C VAL A 311 -1.40 10.76 11.58
N VAL A 312 -1.47 11.82 12.40
CA VAL A 312 -0.27 12.56 12.83
C VAL A 312 0.65 11.68 13.68
N GLN A 313 0.11 10.92 14.65
CA GLN A 313 0.94 10.10 15.55
C GLN A 313 1.57 8.89 14.82
N GLU A 314 0.83 8.24 13.94
CA GLU A 314 1.35 7.16 13.10
C GLU A 314 2.46 7.63 12.15
N LEU A 315 2.32 8.84 11.57
CA LEU A 315 3.34 9.41 10.70
C LEU A 315 4.60 9.83 11.48
N LEU A 316 4.46 10.33 12.70
CA LEU A 316 5.61 10.63 13.57
C LEU A 316 6.36 9.34 13.96
N GLU A 317 5.66 8.25 14.23
CA GLU A 317 6.28 6.93 14.45
C GLU A 317 7.00 6.41 13.18
N PHE A 318 6.42 6.65 11.98
CA PHE A 318 7.09 6.35 10.71
C PHE A 318 8.40 7.12 10.54
N ASP A 319 8.40 8.43 10.86
CA ASP A 319 9.60 9.28 10.80
C ASP A 319 10.71 8.77 11.74
N GLU A 320 10.36 8.29 12.95
CA GLU A 320 11.30 7.66 13.88
C GLU A 320 11.86 6.32 13.37
N ALA A 321 11.04 5.51 12.70
CA ALA A 321 11.48 4.27 12.08
C ALA A 321 12.39 4.55 10.87
N PHE A 322 12.06 5.55 10.05
CA PHE A 322 12.91 6.01 8.94
C PHE A 322 14.26 6.54 9.46
N GLU A 323 14.28 7.31 10.55
CA GLU A 323 15.51 7.74 11.21
C GLU A 323 16.39 6.55 11.61
N ALA A 324 15.80 5.52 12.24
CA ALA A 324 16.53 4.32 12.64
C ALA A 324 17.14 3.59 11.43
N ALA A 325 16.37 3.43 10.35
CA ALA A 325 16.84 2.80 9.10
C ALA A 325 18.00 3.57 8.46
N VAL A 326 17.90 4.90 8.37
CA VAL A 326 18.97 5.74 7.80
C VAL A 326 20.22 5.74 8.68
N ASN A 327 20.07 5.76 10.00
CA ASN A 327 21.21 5.69 10.91
C ASN A 327 21.93 4.34 10.79
N TYR A 328 21.20 3.23 10.73
CA TYR A 328 21.77 1.91 10.42
C TYR A 328 22.52 1.91 9.08
N ALA A 329 21.90 2.47 8.02
CA ALA A 329 22.53 2.53 6.69
C ALA A 329 23.84 3.34 6.68
N LYS A 330 23.92 4.41 7.47
CA LYS A 330 25.15 5.20 7.62
C LYS A 330 26.23 4.44 8.38
N GLU A 331 25.85 3.67 9.40
CA GLU A 331 26.78 2.88 10.20
C GLU A 331 27.31 1.67 9.41
N SER A 332 26.43 0.93 8.71
CA SER A 332 26.81 -0.22 7.89
C SER A 332 27.63 0.17 6.65
N GLY A 333 27.31 1.31 6.04
CA GLY A 333 28.01 1.88 4.88
C GLY A 333 27.78 1.12 3.56
N ASP A 334 26.88 0.13 3.54
CA ASP A 334 26.54 -0.72 2.39
C ASP A 334 25.02 -0.99 2.26
N THR A 335 24.21 -0.17 2.90
CA THR A 335 22.74 -0.27 2.91
C THR A 335 22.12 0.91 2.18
N SER A 336 21.15 0.64 1.30
CA SER A 336 20.23 1.65 0.78
C SER A 336 18.94 1.67 1.59
N VAL A 337 18.39 2.86 1.79
CA VAL A 337 17.05 3.10 2.36
C VAL A 337 16.24 3.89 1.35
N ILE A 338 15.06 3.43 1.00
CA ILE A 338 14.08 4.14 0.18
C ILE A 338 12.73 4.15 0.88
N ALA A 339 12.04 5.28 0.85
CA ALA A 339 10.75 5.44 1.50
C ALA A 339 9.77 6.24 0.62
N THR A 340 8.49 5.86 0.65
CA THR A 340 7.41 6.55 -0.06
C THR A 340 6.06 6.25 0.61
N ALA A 341 4.99 6.78 0.04
CA ALA A 341 3.62 6.32 0.26
C ALA A 341 3.14 5.54 -0.97
N ASP A 342 2.16 4.69 -0.79
CA ASP A 342 1.47 3.99 -1.88
C ASP A 342 0.41 4.88 -2.55
N HIS A 343 -0.28 5.71 -1.77
CA HIS A 343 -1.23 6.73 -2.19
C HIS A 343 -1.43 7.78 -1.08
N GLU A 344 -2.33 8.70 -1.30
CA GLU A 344 -2.94 9.57 -0.28
C GLU A 344 -4.31 9.04 0.06
N THR A 345 -4.75 9.22 1.32
CA THR A 345 -6.06 8.78 1.80
C THR A 345 -6.84 9.90 2.46
N GLY A 346 -8.15 9.97 2.13
CA GLY A 346 -9.12 10.91 2.69
C GLY A 346 -9.19 12.26 2.00
N GLY A 347 -8.20 12.63 1.19
CA GLY A 347 -8.12 13.96 0.58
C GLY A 347 -7.98 15.06 1.60
N LEU A 348 -6.99 14.92 2.51
CA LEU A 348 -6.72 15.85 3.62
C LEU A 348 -6.40 17.25 3.11
N THR A 349 -7.02 18.27 3.69
CA THR A 349 -6.72 19.68 3.44
C THR A 349 -6.40 20.42 4.74
N ILE A 350 -5.35 21.23 4.73
CA ILE A 350 -4.95 22.09 5.83
C ILE A 350 -5.58 23.46 5.58
N GLY A 351 -6.58 23.84 6.41
CA GLY A 351 -7.48 24.96 6.18
C GLY A 351 -8.74 24.57 5.41
N ARG A 352 -9.92 25.06 5.86
CA ARG A 352 -11.24 24.80 5.26
C ARG A 352 -12.16 26.00 5.45
N ASP A 353 -13.30 25.98 4.78
CA ASP A 353 -14.39 26.95 4.94
C ASP A 353 -13.96 28.43 4.71
N GLY A 354 -12.88 28.65 3.90
CA GLY A 354 -12.33 29.99 3.66
C GLY A 354 -11.57 30.59 4.84
N VAL A 355 -11.27 29.82 5.87
CA VAL A 355 -10.46 30.21 7.02
C VAL A 355 -8.99 29.93 6.73
N TYR A 356 -8.12 30.96 6.87
CA TYR A 356 -6.67 30.85 6.66
C TYR A 356 -5.98 30.52 7.98
N GLU A 357 -6.39 29.40 8.61
CA GLU A 357 -5.96 29.00 9.94
C GLU A 357 -6.03 27.47 10.09
N VAL A 358 -5.24 26.94 11.01
CA VAL A 358 -5.34 25.58 11.54
C VAL A 358 -5.21 25.64 13.07
N ASN A 359 -6.14 25.05 13.80
CA ASN A 359 -6.09 24.96 15.25
C ASN A 359 -5.68 23.56 15.70
N MET A 360 -4.38 23.33 15.79
CA MET A 360 -3.82 22.02 16.16
C MET A 360 -3.98 21.69 17.65
N ASP A 361 -4.26 22.67 18.53
CA ASP A 361 -4.52 22.41 19.94
C ASP A 361 -5.74 21.52 20.16
N VAL A 362 -6.70 21.53 19.22
CA VAL A 362 -7.90 20.70 19.27
C VAL A 362 -7.53 19.21 19.22
N PHE A 363 -6.74 18.79 18.24
CA PHE A 363 -6.41 17.37 18.11
C PHE A 363 -5.17 16.95 18.90
N LYS A 364 -4.30 17.89 19.30
CA LYS A 364 -3.25 17.62 20.29
C LYS A 364 -3.80 17.09 21.62
N SER A 365 -4.98 17.53 21.99
CA SER A 365 -5.62 17.18 23.26
C SER A 365 -6.30 15.80 23.24
N VAL A 366 -6.38 15.17 22.08
CA VAL A 366 -6.97 13.83 21.90
C VAL A 366 -5.96 12.77 22.35
N THR A 367 -6.41 11.83 23.17
CA THR A 367 -5.56 10.87 23.88
C THR A 367 -5.84 9.40 23.52
N ALA A 368 -6.74 9.14 22.57
CA ALA A 368 -7.04 7.83 22.02
C ALA A 368 -7.47 7.98 20.56
N SER A 369 -7.40 6.91 19.76
CA SER A 369 -7.89 6.93 18.38
C SER A 369 -9.40 7.12 18.30
N SER A 370 -9.89 7.50 17.12
CA SER A 370 -11.33 7.53 16.88
C SER A 370 -11.96 6.12 16.87
N GLU A 371 -11.18 5.06 16.70
CA GLU A 371 -11.60 3.67 16.83
C GLU A 371 -12.01 3.39 18.28
N GLU A 372 -11.13 3.69 19.26
CA GLU A 372 -11.43 3.47 20.69
C GLU A 372 -12.48 4.47 21.21
N ILE A 373 -12.39 5.75 20.85
CA ILE A 373 -13.38 6.76 21.24
C ILE A 373 -14.75 6.39 20.65
N GLY A 374 -14.80 5.93 19.41
CA GLY A 374 -16.01 5.48 18.72
C GLY A 374 -16.69 4.34 19.46
N ARG A 375 -15.93 3.32 19.84
CA ARG A 375 -16.44 2.18 20.64
C ARG A 375 -17.11 2.67 21.93
N LEU A 376 -16.49 3.63 22.63
CA LEU A 376 -17.05 4.21 23.86
C LEU A 376 -18.30 5.06 23.57
N LEU A 377 -18.33 5.80 22.47
CA LEU A 377 -19.47 6.63 22.08
C LEU A 377 -20.67 5.80 21.62
N ASP A 378 -20.44 4.67 20.95
CA ASP A 378 -21.49 3.74 20.51
C ASP A 378 -22.15 3.02 21.70
N GLU A 379 -21.42 2.86 22.82
CA GLU A 379 -21.94 2.33 24.09
C GLU A 379 -22.66 3.42 24.94
N ALA A 380 -22.48 4.72 24.63
CA ALA A 380 -23.03 5.80 25.40
C ALA A 380 -24.56 5.88 25.29
N SER A 381 -25.24 5.91 26.42
CA SER A 381 -26.72 5.89 26.49
C SER A 381 -27.35 7.27 26.75
N THR A 382 -26.56 8.24 27.22
CA THR A 382 -27.02 9.59 27.60
C THR A 382 -26.13 10.70 27.06
N ASP A 383 -26.65 11.93 26.99
CA ASP A 383 -25.88 13.13 26.64
C ASP A 383 -24.72 13.36 27.61
N GLU A 384 -24.91 13.00 28.87
CA GLU A 384 -23.90 13.11 29.92
C GLU A 384 -22.74 12.14 29.69
N ASP A 385 -23.03 10.92 29.19
CA ASP A 385 -21.99 9.96 28.80
C ASP A 385 -21.15 10.50 27.64
N ILE A 386 -21.81 10.99 26.58
CA ILE A 386 -21.13 11.61 25.41
C ILE A 386 -20.24 12.77 25.86
N LYS A 387 -20.79 13.72 26.66
CA LYS A 387 -20.02 14.87 27.18
C LYS A 387 -18.83 14.44 28.02
N LYS A 388 -18.99 13.35 28.80
CA LYS A 388 -17.92 12.82 29.63
C LYS A 388 -16.79 12.25 28.76
N ILE A 389 -17.12 11.45 27.74
CA ILE A 389 -16.15 10.88 26.79
C ILE A 389 -15.39 12.00 26.07
N MET A 390 -16.11 12.98 25.50
CA MET A 390 -15.50 14.11 24.80
C MET A 390 -14.56 14.93 25.70
N LYS A 391 -14.94 15.11 26.97
CA LYS A 391 -14.10 15.80 27.95
C LYS A 391 -12.87 14.98 28.34
N ASP A 392 -13.06 13.70 28.62
CA ASP A 392 -11.99 12.85 29.13
C ASP A 392 -10.91 12.60 28.06
N TYR A 393 -11.32 12.31 26.82
CA TYR A 393 -10.42 11.90 25.74
C TYR A 393 -9.99 13.05 24.81
N ALA A 394 -10.78 14.10 24.62
CA ALA A 394 -10.47 15.21 23.73
C ALA A 394 -10.38 16.58 24.42
N LYS A 395 -10.60 16.64 25.74
CA LYS A 395 -10.66 17.90 26.52
C LYS A 395 -11.73 18.90 26.03
N ILE A 396 -12.75 18.40 25.34
CA ILE A 396 -13.90 19.20 24.89
C ILE A 396 -14.96 19.18 25.98
N ASP A 397 -15.14 20.28 26.69
CA ASP A 397 -16.16 20.46 27.75
C ASP A 397 -17.27 21.46 27.37
N ASP A 398 -17.21 21.99 26.15
CA ASP A 398 -18.12 22.99 25.58
C ASP A 398 -18.89 22.45 24.35
N LEU A 399 -19.26 21.15 24.37
CA LEU A 399 -20.09 20.55 23.30
C LEU A 399 -21.39 21.37 23.16
N THR A 400 -21.65 21.79 21.92
CA THR A 400 -22.88 22.49 21.57
C THR A 400 -24.07 21.54 21.45
N ASP A 401 -25.29 22.08 21.56
CA ASP A 401 -26.52 21.28 21.31
C ASP A 401 -26.58 20.71 19.89
N GLU A 402 -25.95 21.39 18.89
CA GLU A 402 -25.87 20.93 17.51
C GLU A 402 -24.94 19.73 17.40
N GLU A 403 -23.78 19.75 18.05
CA GLU A 403 -22.83 18.62 18.05
C GLU A 403 -23.43 17.39 18.77
N LEU A 404 -24.09 17.59 19.91
CA LEU A 404 -24.82 16.51 20.61
C LEU A 404 -25.95 15.91 19.75
N LYS A 405 -26.67 16.77 19.02
CA LYS A 405 -27.73 16.32 18.12
C LYS A 405 -27.16 15.48 16.98
N ARG A 406 -25.94 15.79 16.51
CA ARG A 406 -25.27 15.06 15.42
C ARG A 406 -25.01 13.59 15.80
N PHE A 407 -24.60 13.30 17.05
CA PHE A 407 -24.44 11.93 17.56
C PHE A 407 -25.78 11.17 17.55
N LYS A 408 -26.86 11.82 17.96
CA LYS A 408 -28.20 11.19 17.97
C LYS A 408 -28.72 10.91 16.57
N GLU A 409 -28.54 11.85 15.64
CA GLU A 409 -28.92 11.69 14.25
C GLU A 409 -28.14 10.56 13.57
N GLU A 410 -26.87 10.33 13.97
CA GLU A 410 -26.06 9.25 13.45
C GLU A 410 -26.54 7.89 13.94
N ALA A 411 -26.85 7.77 15.23
CA ALA A 411 -27.35 6.53 15.82
C ALA A 411 -28.70 6.04 15.25
N GLU A 412 -29.45 6.91 14.55
CA GLU A 412 -30.72 6.58 13.90
C GLU A 412 -30.56 6.14 12.42
N LYS A 413 -29.34 6.20 11.83
CA LYS A 413 -29.11 5.86 10.43
C LYS A 413 -28.92 4.33 10.23
N GLU A 414 -29.38 3.84 9.09
CA GLU A 414 -29.10 2.46 8.64
C GLU A 414 -27.64 2.30 8.21
N GLU A 415 -27.11 3.28 7.45
CA GLU A 415 -25.68 3.38 7.10
C GLU A 415 -25.03 4.45 7.97
N THR A 416 -24.23 4.05 8.92
CA THR A 416 -23.65 4.93 9.94
C THR A 416 -22.12 5.02 9.81
N ILE A 417 -21.57 6.21 10.09
CA ILE A 417 -20.13 6.41 10.30
C ILE A 417 -19.72 6.15 11.77
N GLY A 418 -20.69 5.78 12.63
CA GLY A 418 -20.49 5.54 14.06
C GLY A 418 -20.15 6.76 14.87
N GLY A 419 -20.02 6.59 16.17
CA GLY A 419 -19.63 7.65 17.11
C GLY A 419 -18.25 8.22 16.82
N GLY A 420 -17.31 7.38 16.39
CA GLY A 420 -15.96 7.78 16.00
C GLY A 420 -15.94 8.71 14.78
N GLY A 421 -16.75 8.44 13.76
CA GLY A 421 -16.87 9.30 12.59
C GLY A 421 -17.46 10.68 12.94
N VAL A 422 -18.50 10.73 13.79
CA VAL A 422 -19.05 12.00 14.28
C VAL A 422 -18.03 12.77 15.11
N PHE A 423 -17.27 12.07 15.95
CA PHE A 423 -16.16 12.64 16.70
C PHE A 423 -15.15 13.31 15.75
N ASN A 424 -14.71 12.61 14.71
CA ASN A 424 -13.77 13.13 13.72
C ASN A 424 -14.32 14.34 12.95
N GLU A 425 -15.62 14.34 12.58
CA GLU A 425 -16.28 15.51 11.98
C GLU A 425 -16.17 16.75 12.88
N ILE A 426 -16.38 16.59 14.20
CA ILE A 426 -16.30 17.69 15.18
C ILE A 426 -14.85 18.18 15.32
N ILE A 427 -13.88 17.27 15.45
CA ILE A 427 -12.46 17.60 15.52
C ILE A 427 -12.02 18.35 14.26
N ALA A 428 -12.35 17.84 13.07
CA ALA A 428 -12.01 18.44 11.79
C ALA A 428 -12.59 19.86 11.64
N LYS A 429 -13.85 20.06 12.06
CA LYS A 429 -14.51 21.38 12.05
C LYS A 429 -13.86 22.38 13.01
N ARG A 430 -13.56 21.95 14.23
CA ARG A 430 -12.96 22.82 15.27
C ARG A 430 -11.48 23.14 14.99
N SER A 431 -10.78 22.23 14.28
CA SER A 431 -9.37 22.42 13.90
C SER A 431 -9.17 23.15 12.57
N TYR A 432 -10.23 23.39 11.79
CA TYR A 432 -10.18 23.92 10.42
C TYR A 432 -9.40 23.02 9.45
N VAL A 433 -9.39 21.71 9.72
CA VAL A 433 -8.88 20.70 8.79
C VAL A 433 -10.04 20.13 7.99
N GLY A 434 -9.82 19.84 6.73
CA GLY A 434 -10.85 19.32 5.81
C GLY A 434 -10.47 17.95 5.28
N TRP A 435 -11.49 17.19 4.86
CA TRP A 435 -11.38 15.93 4.15
C TRP A 435 -12.30 15.94 2.93
N THR A 436 -11.85 15.35 1.84
CA THR A 436 -12.63 15.27 0.59
C THR A 436 -13.55 14.05 0.60
N GLY A 437 -13.17 12.98 1.29
CA GLY A 437 -13.89 11.72 1.35
C GLY A 437 -13.29 10.74 2.35
N TYR A 438 -13.58 9.47 2.13
CA TYR A 438 -13.11 8.35 2.96
C TYR A 438 -12.25 7.36 2.16
N GLY A 439 -11.96 7.62 0.90
CA GLY A 439 -11.17 6.78 0.01
C GLY A 439 -9.85 7.43 -0.36
N HIS A 440 -9.12 6.77 -1.26
CA HIS A 440 -7.84 7.25 -1.75
C HIS A 440 -7.99 8.40 -2.73
N THR A 441 -6.91 9.16 -2.94
CA THR A 441 -6.83 10.17 -4.00
C THR A 441 -5.63 9.92 -4.91
N GLY A 442 -5.73 10.35 -6.16
CA GLY A 442 -4.72 10.12 -7.20
C GLY A 442 -3.63 11.19 -7.25
N VAL A 443 -3.19 11.71 -6.10
CA VAL A 443 -2.10 12.70 -6.04
C VAL A 443 -0.74 12.03 -6.00
N ASP A 444 0.29 12.72 -6.52
CA ASP A 444 1.67 12.25 -6.38
C ASP A 444 2.12 12.31 -4.91
N VAL A 445 2.96 11.36 -4.51
CA VAL A 445 3.48 11.24 -3.14
C VAL A 445 4.97 11.53 -3.08
N GLY A 446 5.49 11.83 -1.88
CA GLY A 446 6.90 12.11 -1.64
C GLY A 446 7.76 10.85 -1.70
N VAL A 447 8.99 11.01 -2.18
CA VAL A 447 10.05 9.98 -2.17
C VAL A 447 11.20 10.47 -1.32
N TYR A 448 11.63 9.63 -0.40
CA TYR A 448 12.72 9.90 0.54
C TYR A 448 13.73 8.76 0.50
N GLY A 449 14.99 9.02 0.83
CA GLY A 449 15.93 7.92 0.89
C GLY A 449 17.39 8.30 1.07
N TYR A 450 18.21 7.28 1.30
CA TYR A 450 19.63 7.35 1.50
C TYR A 450 20.34 6.19 0.78
N GLY A 451 21.49 6.48 0.19
CA GLY A 451 22.31 5.48 -0.49
C GLY A 451 21.98 5.31 -1.99
N PRO A 452 22.65 4.35 -2.66
CA PRO A 452 22.58 4.19 -4.11
C PRO A 452 21.18 4.07 -4.71
N ALA A 453 20.28 3.30 -4.11
CA ALA A 453 18.90 3.16 -4.62
C ALA A 453 18.14 4.50 -4.60
N ALA A 454 18.33 5.32 -3.55
CA ALA A 454 17.69 6.63 -3.44
C ALA A 454 18.17 7.62 -4.51
N GLU A 455 19.45 7.56 -4.90
CA GLU A 455 20.00 8.41 -5.96
C GLU A 455 19.34 8.15 -7.32
N LEU A 456 18.91 6.92 -7.58
CA LEU A 456 18.20 6.53 -8.80
C LEU A 456 16.74 7.05 -8.85
N LEU A 457 16.19 7.45 -7.70
CA LEU A 457 14.81 7.95 -7.55
C LEU A 457 14.71 9.48 -7.51
N ARG A 458 15.75 10.22 -7.93
CA ARG A 458 15.72 11.68 -7.95
C ARG A 458 14.76 12.23 -8.99
N GLY A 459 13.88 13.14 -8.57
CA GLY A 459 12.95 13.84 -9.46
C GLY A 459 11.57 13.23 -9.45
N PHE A 460 10.91 13.21 -10.62
CA PHE A 460 9.58 12.61 -10.77
C PHE A 460 9.72 11.17 -11.28
N ASN A 461 9.08 10.24 -10.58
CA ASN A 461 9.15 8.80 -10.85
C ASN A 461 7.75 8.22 -11.12
N ASP A 462 7.71 7.05 -11.74
CA ASP A 462 6.58 6.16 -11.67
C ASP A 462 6.77 5.18 -10.51
N ASN A 463 5.70 4.72 -9.85
CA ASN A 463 5.84 3.80 -8.70
C ASN A 463 6.54 2.48 -9.07
N THR A 464 6.59 2.09 -10.34
CA THR A 464 7.39 0.94 -10.81
C THR A 464 8.91 1.15 -10.72
N ASP A 465 9.37 2.39 -10.59
CA ASP A 465 10.80 2.69 -10.54
C ASP A 465 11.43 2.31 -9.18
N PHE A 466 10.61 2.11 -8.14
CA PHE A 466 11.08 1.67 -6.82
C PHE A 466 11.74 0.29 -6.87
N ALA A 467 11.03 -0.73 -7.37
CA ALA A 467 11.61 -2.06 -7.51
C ALA A 467 12.86 -2.05 -8.39
N LYS A 468 12.80 -1.32 -9.52
CA LYS A 468 13.91 -1.21 -10.47
C LYS A 468 15.14 -0.58 -9.82
N SER A 469 14.96 0.51 -9.05
CA SER A 469 16.07 1.16 -8.34
C SER A 469 16.67 0.28 -7.25
N GLY A 470 15.83 -0.43 -6.49
CA GLY A 470 16.28 -1.39 -5.49
C GLY A 470 17.05 -2.55 -6.12
N ALA A 471 16.51 -3.15 -7.18
CA ALA A 471 17.15 -4.25 -7.91
C ALA A 471 18.48 -3.81 -8.55
N GLU A 472 18.54 -2.64 -9.19
CA GLU A 472 19.77 -2.09 -9.75
C GLU A 472 20.85 -1.85 -8.69
N ALA A 473 20.48 -1.25 -7.56
CA ALA A 473 21.39 -0.98 -6.45
C ALA A 473 21.97 -2.26 -5.83
N LEU A 474 21.21 -3.35 -5.83
CA LEU A 474 21.62 -4.66 -5.29
C LEU A 474 22.22 -5.59 -6.36
N GLY A 475 22.05 -5.30 -7.65
CA GLY A 475 22.47 -6.16 -8.75
C GLY A 475 21.56 -7.38 -8.97
N LEU A 476 20.28 -7.28 -8.62
CA LEU A 476 19.30 -8.37 -8.76
C LEU A 476 18.67 -8.40 -10.16
N ASP A 477 18.30 -9.59 -10.62
CA ASP A 477 17.62 -9.84 -11.91
C ASP A 477 16.15 -10.20 -11.69
N LEU A 478 15.28 -9.17 -11.68
CA LEU A 478 13.83 -9.32 -11.52
C LEU A 478 13.19 -10.12 -12.68
N GLU A 479 13.74 -10.02 -13.90
CA GLU A 479 13.18 -10.72 -15.06
C GLU A 479 13.40 -12.23 -14.95
N THR A 480 14.59 -12.66 -14.55
CA THR A 480 14.88 -14.08 -14.31
C THR A 480 14.09 -14.62 -13.13
N ALA A 481 13.97 -13.87 -12.04
CA ALA A 481 13.16 -14.26 -10.89
C ALA A 481 11.68 -14.44 -11.30
N THR A 482 11.11 -13.48 -12.04
CA THR A 482 9.73 -13.55 -12.55
C THR A 482 9.52 -14.78 -13.44
N LYS A 483 10.42 -15.07 -14.36
CA LYS A 483 10.33 -16.26 -15.22
C LYS A 483 10.33 -17.56 -14.39
N THR A 484 11.12 -17.61 -13.33
CA THR A 484 11.17 -18.78 -12.44
C THR A 484 9.80 -19.01 -11.78
N LEU A 485 9.18 -17.96 -11.22
CA LEU A 485 7.85 -18.07 -10.60
C LEU A 485 6.76 -18.43 -11.62
N GLN A 486 6.82 -17.89 -12.84
CA GLN A 486 5.85 -18.18 -13.91
C GLN A 486 5.89 -19.62 -14.40
N GLU A 487 6.97 -20.35 -14.14
CA GLU A 487 7.02 -21.79 -14.38
C GLU A 487 6.33 -22.61 -13.27
N GLU A 488 5.97 -22.02 -12.15
CA GLU A 488 5.41 -22.70 -10.97
C GLU A 488 3.88 -22.67 -10.91
N ALA A 489 3.26 -21.53 -11.27
CA ALA A 489 1.81 -21.37 -11.14
C ALA A 489 1.23 -20.36 -12.15
N ILE A 490 -0.08 -20.49 -12.39
CA ILE A 490 -0.91 -19.53 -13.12
C ILE A 490 -2.21 -19.27 -12.34
N TYR A 491 -2.79 -18.09 -12.52
CA TYR A 491 -3.96 -17.59 -11.79
C TYR A 491 -5.09 -17.27 -12.78
N PRO A 492 -6.03 -18.18 -13.05
CA PRO A 492 -7.14 -17.97 -13.98
C PRO A 492 -8.15 -16.95 -13.41
N LEU A 493 -9.04 -16.45 -14.25
CA LEU A 493 -10.21 -15.72 -13.78
C LEU A 493 -11.09 -16.61 -12.91
N ILE A 494 -11.60 -16.07 -11.81
CA ILE A 494 -12.44 -16.79 -10.86
C ILE A 494 -13.80 -16.11 -10.76
N LYS A 495 -14.85 -16.92 -10.67
CA LYS A 495 -16.19 -16.49 -10.29
C LYS A 495 -16.55 -17.15 -8.97
N GLU A 496 -16.47 -16.40 -7.89
CA GLU A 496 -16.91 -16.84 -6.58
C GLU A 496 -18.42 -17.06 -6.54
N ARG A 497 -18.85 -18.04 -5.76
CA ARG A 497 -20.26 -18.36 -5.52
C ARG A 497 -20.49 -18.66 -4.05
N GLU A 498 -21.53 -18.05 -3.47
CA GLU A 498 -21.93 -18.32 -2.09
C GLU A 498 -22.20 -19.82 -1.88
N GLU A 499 -21.58 -20.42 -0.87
CA GLU A 499 -21.75 -21.84 -0.46
C GLU A 499 -21.53 -22.90 -1.57
N GLN A 500 -20.85 -22.54 -2.68
CA GLN A 500 -20.59 -23.45 -3.79
C GLN A 500 -19.13 -23.34 -4.26
N GLU A 501 -18.68 -24.36 -4.99
CA GLU A 501 -17.37 -24.35 -5.66
C GLU A 501 -17.27 -23.16 -6.64
N SER A 502 -16.18 -22.40 -6.57
CA SER A 502 -15.89 -21.32 -7.52
C SER A 502 -15.77 -21.84 -8.95
N LEU A 503 -16.16 -21.02 -9.92
CA LEU A 503 -16.00 -21.35 -11.32
C LEU A 503 -14.72 -20.70 -11.87
N ILE A 504 -14.05 -21.41 -12.77
CA ILE A 504 -12.79 -21.03 -13.40
C ILE A 504 -13.06 -20.53 -14.81
N GLY A 505 -12.57 -19.34 -15.15
CA GLY A 505 -12.64 -18.77 -16.49
C GLY A 505 -11.70 -19.51 -17.45
N LEU A 506 -12.23 -19.91 -18.59
CA LEU A 506 -11.48 -20.67 -19.61
C LEU A 506 -10.55 -19.78 -20.45
N GLU A 507 -10.70 -18.46 -20.40
CA GLU A 507 -9.90 -17.54 -21.21
C GLU A 507 -8.41 -17.60 -20.80
N GLY A 508 -7.54 -17.72 -21.78
CA GLY A 508 -6.10 -17.88 -21.60
C GLY A 508 -5.64 -19.32 -21.33
N LEU A 509 -6.53 -20.23 -20.87
CA LEU A 509 -6.17 -21.62 -20.60
C LEU A 509 -6.13 -22.51 -21.86
N GLN A 510 -6.73 -22.06 -22.98
CA GLN A 510 -6.90 -22.86 -24.20
C GLN A 510 -5.56 -23.34 -24.77
N GLU A 511 -4.58 -22.45 -24.85
CA GLU A 511 -3.26 -22.78 -25.40
C GLU A 511 -2.48 -23.74 -24.50
N GLN A 512 -2.60 -23.56 -23.18
CA GLN A 512 -1.90 -24.39 -22.20
C GLN A 512 -2.44 -25.82 -22.14
N TYR A 513 -3.76 -25.99 -22.27
CA TYR A 513 -4.45 -27.26 -22.02
C TYR A 513 -5.06 -27.89 -23.28
N GLY A 514 -4.89 -27.28 -24.46
CA GLY A 514 -5.22 -27.86 -25.76
C GLY A 514 -6.70 -27.98 -26.08
N PHE A 515 -7.56 -27.16 -25.52
CA PHE A 515 -8.98 -27.09 -25.85
C PHE A 515 -9.31 -25.76 -26.60
N THR A 516 -10.49 -25.67 -27.19
CA THR A 516 -10.94 -24.49 -27.93
C THR A 516 -12.21 -23.91 -27.31
N VAL A 517 -12.33 -22.58 -27.35
CA VAL A 517 -13.54 -21.83 -26.99
C VAL A 517 -13.85 -20.90 -28.17
N GLU A 518 -14.92 -21.17 -28.91
CA GLU A 518 -15.29 -20.44 -30.12
C GLU A 518 -16.65 -19.73 -29.92
N LYS A 519 -16.67 -18.39 -30.08
CA LYS A 519 -17.91 -17.62 -30.07
C LYS A 519 -18.64 -17.78 -31.41
N LYS A 520 -19.89 -18.23 -31.36
CA LYS A 520 -20.81 -18.33 -32.51
C LYS A 520 -22.05 -17.47 -32.27
N GLU A 521 -22.95 -17.34 -33.26
CA GLU A 521 -24.17 -16.53 -33.10
C GLU A 521 -24.97 -16.94 -31.86
N GLY A 522 -24.85 -16.15 -30.76
CA GLY A 522 -25.60 -16.32 -29.50
C GLY A 522 -25.13 -17.43 -28.57
N ALA A 523 -23.97 -18.06 -28.84
CA ALA A 523 -23.45 -19.16 -28.04
C ALA A 523 -21.91 -19.24 -28.07
N PHE A 524 -21.33 -19.98 -27.13
CA PHE A 524 -19.94 -20.39 -27.13
C PHE A 524 -19.87 -21.93 -27.26
N GLU A 525 -19.09 -22.40 -28.22
CA GLU A 525 -18.74 -23.82 -28.36
C GLU A 525 -17.38 -24.07 -27.69
N VAL A 526 -17.37 -24.96 -26.72
CA VAL A 526 -16.16 -25.42 -26.02
C VAL A 526 -15.88 -26.84 -26.44
N ALA A 527 -14.66 -27.10 -26.94
CA ALA A 527 -14.26 -28.44 -27.38
C ALA A 527 -12.86 -28.80 -26.89
N GLY A 528 -12.77 -29.86 -26.11
CA GLY A 528 -11.55 -30.44 -25.60
C GLY A 528 -11.32 -31.87 -26.11
N ASP A 529 -10.29 -32.52 -25.59
CA ASP A 529 -9.88 -33.88 -26.01
C ASP A 529 -10.93 -34.95 -25.72
N LYS A 530 -11.68 -34.83 -24.63
CA LYS A 530 -12.60 -35.85 -24.14
C LYS A 530 -14.07 -35.46 -24.28
N VAL A 531 -14.35 -34.15 -24.18
CA VAL A 531 -15.71 -33.62 -24.13
C VAL A 531 -15.86 -32.34 -24.93
N SER A 532 -17.08 -32.07 -25.36
CA SER A 532 -17.47 -30.77 -25.92
C SER A 532 -18.88 -30.40 -25.48
N PHE A 533 -19.15 -29.10 -25.37
CA PHE A 533 -20.47 -28.57 -25.03
C PHE A 533 -20.67 -27.18 -25.62
N THR A 534 -21.91 -26.72 -25.61
CA THR A 534 -22.29 -25.39 -26.03
C THR A 534 -22.97 -24.68 -24.87
N ILE A 535 -22.62 -23.42 -24.62
CA ILE A 535 -23.23 -22.57 -23.62
C ILE A 535 -23.82 -21.30 -24.27
N ASN A 536 -25.07 -20.95 -23.95
CA ASN A 536 -25.69 -19.68 -24.36
C ASN A 536 -25.68 -18.70 -23.19
N GLU A 537 -25.92 -17.42 -23.47
CA GLU A 537 -25.88 -16.33 -22.46
C GLU A 537 -26.77 -16.53 -21.23
N LYS A 538 -27.78 -17.41 -21.30
CA LYS A 538 -28.71 -17.67 -20.21
C LYS A 538 -28.60 -19.05 -19.60
N ASP A 539 -27.65 -19.84 -20.07
CA ASP A 539 -27.45 -21.17 -19.55
C ASP A 539 -26.67 -21.07 -18.22
N GLU A 540 -27.25 -21.61 -17.18
CA GLU A 540 -26.61 -21.78 -15.87
C GLU A 540 -26.01 -23.18 -15.70
N GLN A 541 -26.37 -24.12 -16.60
CA GLN A 541 -25.93 -25.51 -16.57
C GLN A 541 -25.71 -26.06 -17.97
N VAL A 542 -24.74 -26.98 -18.10
CA VAL A 542 -24.52 -27.79 -19.29
C VAL A 542 -24.52 -29.26 -18.94
N VAL A 543 -25.02 -30.10 -19.88
CA VAL A 543 -24.99 -31.55 -19.74
C VAL A 543 -23.86 -32.10 -20.59
N VAL A 544 -22.89 -32.75 -19.94
CA VAL A 544 -21.74 -33.37 -20.60
C VAL A 544 -21.78 -34.87 -20.27
N GLY A 545 -22.06 -35.68 -21.29
CA GLY A 545 -22.22 -37.12 -21.12
C GLY A 545 -23.47 -37.45 -20.30
N LYS A 546 -23.31 -37.86 -19.04
CA LYS A 546 -24.42 -38.15 -18.08
C LYS A 546 -24.46 -37.19 -16.90
N GLU A 547 -23.52 -36.27 -16.82
CA GLU A 547 -23.34 -35.35 -15.71
C GLU A 547 -23.81 -33.96 -16.10
N THR A 548 -24.29 -33.21 -15.11
CA THR A 548 -24.71 -31.83 -15.26
C THR A 548 -23.75 -30.97 -14.46
N TYR A 549 -23.23 -29.93 -15.10
CA TYR A 549 -22.28 -29.00 -14.51
C TYR A 549 -22.87 -27.61 -14.50
N ASP A 550 -22.69 -26.90 -13.38
CA ASP A 550 -22.96 -25.48 -13.31
C ASP A 550 -21.93 -24.74 -14.16
N VAL A 551 -22.39 -23.78 -14.94
CA VAL A 551 -21.56 -22.96 -15.81
C VAL A 551 -22.08 -21.54 -15.82
N GLN A 552 -21.24 -20.59 -16.21
CA GLN A 552 -21.66 -19.21 -16.37
C GLN A 552 -20.98 -18.59 -17.59
N LEU A 553 -21.70 -17.70 -18.28
CA LEU A 553 -21.15 -16.86 -19.33
C LEU A 553 -21.28 -15.40 -18.88
N GLU A 554 -20.16 -14.72 -18.71
CA GLU A 554 -20.12 -13.31 -18.31
C GLU A 554 -18.99 -12.58 -19.04
N ASN A 555 -19.27 -11.41 -19.59
CA ASN A 555 -18.31 -10.58 -20.34
C ASN A 555 -17.54 -11.36 -21.42
N ASP A 556 -18.26 -12.25 -22.14
CA ASP A 556 -17.68 -13.15 -23.14
C ASP A 556 -16.72 -14.23 -22.60
N VAL A 557 -16.57 -14.38 -21.28
CA VAL A 557 -15.80 -15.43 -20.63
C VAL A 557 -16.71 -16.58 -20.22
N VAL A 558 -16.32 -17.81 -20.57
CA VAL A 558 -16.98 -19.05 -20.15
C VAL A 558 -16.35 -19.52 -18.84
N TYR A 559 -17.13 -19.62 -17.78
CA TYR A 559 -16.73 -20.10 -16.46
C TYR A 559 -17.25 -21.52 -16.22
N VAL A 560 -16.38 -22.42 -15.77
CA VAL A 560 -16.70 -23.82 -15.50
C VAL A 560 -16.12 -24.29 -14.17
N PRO A 561 -16.69 -25.31 -13.49
CA PRO A 561 -16.05 -25.92 -12.32
C PRO A 561 -14.76 -26.65 -12.72
N ILE A 562 -13.83 -26.79 -11.76
CA ILE A 562 -12.55 -27.48 -12.00
C ILE A 562 -12.75 -28.89 -12.55
N THR A 563 -13.77 -29.60 -12.09
CA THR A 563 -14.13 -30.95 -12.51
C THR A 563 -14.50 -31.05 -13.99
N LEU A 564 -15.09 -29.99 -14.57
CA LEU A 564 -15.37 -29.93 -16.01
C LEU A 564 -14.11 -29.51 -16.79
N LEU A 565 -13.29 -28.61 -16.27
CA LEU A 565 -12.00 -28.24 -16.88
C LEU A 565 -11.07 -29.47 -17.02
N GLU A 566 -11.02 -30.35 -16.00
CA GLU A 566 -10.27 -31.61 -16.06
C GLU A 566 -10.77 -32.56 -17.15
N GLN A 567 -12.02 -32.46 -17.57
CA GLN A 567 -12.56 -33.25 -18.69
C GLN A 567 -12.25 -32.64 -20.07
N LEU A 568 -11.97 -31.34 -20.15
CA LEU A 568 -11.60 -30.69 -21.40
C LEU A 568 -10.21 -31.06 -21.88
N THR A 569 -9.32 -31.55 -21.00
CA THR A 569 -7.94 -31.85 -21.31
C THR A 569 -7.53 -33.25 -20.87
N THR A 570 -6.47 -33.79 -21.49
CA THR A 570 -5.76 -35.00 -21.02
C THR A 570 -4.60 -34.67 -20.09
N ALA A 571 -4.21 -33.38 -19.97
CA ALA A 571 -3.19 -32.95 -19.03
C ALA A 571 -3.72 -33.04 -17.58
N SER A 572 -2.81 -33.31 -16.64
CA SER A 572 -3.13 -33.27 -15.22
C SER A 572 -3.22 -31.79 -14.76
N ILE A 573 -4.28 -31.46 -14.07
CA ILE A 573 -4.45 -30.15 -13.46
C ILE A 573 -4.27 -30.32 -11.95
N GLN A 574 -3.41 -29.53 -11.34
CA GLN A 574 -3.25 -29.47 -9.90
C GLN A 574 -3.81 -28.13 -9.42
N TRP A 575 -5.02 -28.16 -8.91
CA TRP A 575 -5.74 -26.98 -8.40
C TRP A 575 -5.45 -26.75 -6.92
N ASP A 576 -5.02 -25.56 -6.59
CA ASP A 576 -4.92 -25.04 -5.23
C ASP A 576 -6.12 -24.09 -5.00
N SER A 577 -7.16 -24.61 -4.34
CA SER A 577 -8.42 -23.90 -4.14
C SER A 577 -8.30 -22.72 -3.19
N LEU A 578 -7.35 -22.76 -2.25
CA LEU A 578 -7.14 -21.67 -1.30
C LEU A 578 -6.52 -20.44 -1.98
N SER A 579 -5.47 -20.67 -2.78
CA SER A 579 -4.81 -19.59 -3.53
C SER A 579 -5.43 -19.32 -4.90
N GLU A 580 -6.47 -20.08 -5.29
CA GLU A 580 -7.17 -19.98 -6.58
C GLU A 580 -6.22 -20.02 -7.78
N ARG A 581 -5.28 -20.96 -7.74
CA ARG A 581 -4.24 -21.11 -8.77
C ARG A 581 -4.10 -22.54 -9.29
N ILE A 582 -3.55 -22.65 -10.48
CA ILE A 582 -3.15 -23.93 -11.06
C ILE A 582 -1.62 -24.05 -10.90
N ILE A 583 -1.17 -25.10 -10.22
CA ILE A 583 0.24 -25.42 -10.01
C ILE A 583 0.77 -26.15 -11.25
N LEU A 584 1.85 -25.65 -11.84
CA LEU A 584 2.46 -26.15 -13.09
C LEU A 584 3.61 -27.12 -12.84
N LYS A 585 4.35 -26.95 -11.74
CA LYS A 585 5.46 -27.83 -11.33
C LYS A 585 5.15 -28.47 -9.97
N LYS A 586 5.59 -29.70 -9.82
CA LYS A 586 5.59 -30.43 -8.54
C LYS A 586 6.91 -30.20 -7.83
#